data_e3a9702301ee3bfae3cbee06dd8c405b
#
_entry.id   e3a9702301ee3bfae3cbee06dd8c405b
#
_cell.length_a   1.000
_cell.length_b   1.000
_cell.length_c   1.000
_cell.angle_alpha   90.00
_cell.angle_beta   90.00
_cell.angle_gamma   90.00
#
_symmetry.space_group_name_H-M   'P 1'
#
loop_
_entity.id
_entity.type
_entity.pdbx_description
1 polymer ?
#
loop_
_entity_poly.entity_id
_entity_poly.type
_entity_poly.pdbx_seq_one_letter_code
_entity_poly.pdbx_strand_id
1 'polypeptide(L)'
;MTDPTDIATRYLDVWNERDSAKRRALIAGLWAEDAAFRDPIAAGDGLAGIDAVIEGVQNRFPDFRFRQLGAADGFGDYVRLSWGLGPDGGDAPIKGSDFLELTGARLQKVTGFFDQLPG
;
A
#
# COMPACT_ATOMS: atom_id res chain seq x y z
N MET A 1 16.81 6.43 10.83
CA MET A 1 15.78 5.64 11.53
C MET A 1 14.45 5.79 10.82
N THR A 2 13.78 4.69 10.60
CA THR A 2 12.49 4.68 9.89
C THR A 2 11.37 5.11 10.84
N ASP A 3 10.58 6.08 10.41
CA ASP A 3 9.38 6.51 11.13
C ASP A 3 8.17 5.75 10.57
N PRO A 4 7.52 4.87 11.36
CA PRO A 4 6.35 4.13 10.87
C PRO A 4 5.24 5.02 10.34
N THR A 5 5.00 6.17 10.96
CA THR A 5 3.96 7.09 10.51
C THR A 5 4.27 7.66 9.12
N ASP A 6 5.51 8.07 8.90
CA ASP A 6 5.95 8.60 7.60
C ASP A 6 5.88 7.53 6.50
N ILE A 7 6.37 6.33 6.80
CA ILE A 7 6.33 5.22 5.85
C ILE A 7 4.88 4.86 5.49
N ALA A 8 3.99 4.78 6.48
CA ALA A 8 2.58 4.47 6.22
C ALA A 8 1.92 5.53 5.34
N THR A 9 2.18 6.81 5.59
CA THR A 9 1.63 7.91 4.80
C THR A 9 2.11 7.81 3.35
N ARG A 10 3.41 7.64 3.15
CA ARG A 10 3.99 7.53 1.80
C ARG A 10 3.48 6.28 1.08
N TYR A 11 3.32 5.19 1.80
CA TYR A 11 2.80 3.94 1.24
C TYR A 11 1.38 4.12 0.70
N LEU A 12 0.49 4.71 1.48
CA LEU A 12 -0.89 4.94 1.04
C LEU A 12 -0.99 6.02 -0.03
N ASP A 13 -0.09 7.01 -0.02
CA ASP A 13 -0.04 8.01 -1.10
C ASP A 13 0.21 7.35 -2.46
N VAL A 14 1.05 6.32 -2.51
CA VAL A 14 1.28 5.55 -3.74
C VAL A 14 -0.01 4.88 -4.20
N TRP A 15 -0.74 4.24 -3.28
CA TRP A 15 -1.99 3.55 -3.61
C TRP A 15 -3.09 4.50 -4.05
N ASN A 16 -3.03 5.77 -3.64
CA ASN A 16 -4.02 6.79 -3.99
C ASN A 16 -3.63 7.63 -5.20
N GLU A 17 -2.41 7.52 -5.71
CA GLU A 17 -1.97 8.31 -6.85
C GLU A 17 -2.53 7.76 -8.16
N ARG A 18 -3.40 8.51 -8.82
CA ARG A 18 -4.10 8.08 -10.02
C ARG A 18 -3.39 8.45 -11.31
N ASP A 19 -2.48 9.40 -11.27
CA ASP A 19 -1.64 9.71 -12.43
C ASP A 19 -0.53 8.67 -12.52
N SER A 20 -0.52 7.90 -13.61
CA SER A 20 0.39 6.76 -13.73
C SER A 20 1.87 7.17 -13.75
N ALA A 21 2.22 8.32 -14.32
CA ALA A 21 3.60 8.79 -14.32
C ALA A 21 4.05 9.20 -12.91
N LYS A 22 3.19 9.92 -12.19
CA LYS A 22 3.47 10.32 -10.80
C LYS A 22 3.53 9.10 -9.88
N ARG A 23 2.64 8.13 -10.07
CA ARG A 23 2.62 6.90 -9.28
C ARG A 23 3.92 6.12 -9.47
N ARG A 24 4.37 5.96 -10.71
CA ARG A 24 5.64 5.25 -10.98
C ARG A 24 6.83 5.95 -10.32
N ALA A 25 6.84 7.29 -10.31
CA ALA A 25 7.89 8.04 -9.63
C ALA A 25 7.86 7.83 -8.12
N LEU A 26 6.67 7.82 -7.52
CA LEU A 26 6.52 7.55 -6.08
C LEU A 26 6.94 6.13 -5.73
N ILE A 27 6.59 5.15 -6.55
CA ILE A 27 7.01 3.76 -6.36
C ILE A 27 8.55 3.67 -6.40
N ALA A 28 9.17 4.26 -7.40
CA ALA A 28 10.63 4.24 -7.53
C ALA A 28 11.33 4.92 -6.36
N GLY A 29 10.70 5.89 -5.72
CA GLY A 29 11.25 6.57 -4.56
C GLY A 29 11.08 5.84 -3.23
N LEU A 30 10.13 4.90 -3.15
CA LEU A 30 9.78 4.23 -1.90
C LEU A 30 10.12 2.74 -1.89
N TRP A 31 9.96 2.05 -3.01
CA TRP A 31 10.11 0.59 -3.11
C TRP A 31 11.50 0.23 -3.63
N ALA A 32 12.02 -0.91 -3.18
CA ALA A 32 13.24 -1.48 -3.74
C ALA A 32 12.96 -2.02 -5.15
N GLU A 33 13.96 -2.02 -6.03
CA GLU A 33 13.80 -2.46 -7.41
C GLU A 33 13.34 -3.92 -7.54
N ASP A 34 13.73 -4.76 -6.60
CA ASP A 34 13.37 -6.18 -6.54
C ASP A 34 12.32 -6.47 -5.47
N ALA A 35 11.53 -5.48 -5.11
CA ALA A 35 10.51 -5.62 -4.07
C ALA A 35 9.42 -6.61 -4.48
N ALA A 36 8.75 -7.18 -3.50
CA ALA A 36 7.66 -8.12 -3.70
C ALA A 36 6.42 -7.69 -2.92
N PHE A 37 5.27 -7.85 -3.53
CA PHE A 37 3.97 -7.61 -2.91
C PHE A 37 3.13 -8.88 -3.00
N ARG A 38 2.48 -9.25 -1.89
CA ARG A 38 1.58 -10.40 -1.83
C ARG A 38 0.39 -10.07 -0.95
N ASP A 39 -0.81 -10.36 -1.47
CA ASP A 39 -2.02 -10.41 -0.65
C ASP A 39 -2.89 -11.58 -1.14
N PRO A 40 -4.08 -11.82 -0.55
CA PRO A 40 -4.87 -13.02 -0.92
C PRO A 40 -5.32 -13.09 -2.38
N ILE A 41 -5.34 -11.97 -3.10
CA ILE A 41 -5.87 -11.93 -4.48
C ILE A 41 -4.86 -11.40 -5.51
N ALA A 42 -3.70 -10.90 -5.08
CA ALA A 42 -2.74 -10.27 -5.99
C ALA A 42 -1.30 -10.57 -5.62
N ALA A 43 -0.44 -10.51 -6.61
CA ALA A 43 1.00 -10.62 -6.44
C ALA A 43 1.70 -9.74 -7.47
N GLY A 44 2.76 -9.05 -7.05
CA GLY A 44 3.56 -8.23 -7.94
C GLY A 44 5.01 -8.25 -7.51
N ASP A 45 5.92 -8.36 -8.48
CA ASP A 45 7.35 -8.35 -8.24
C ASP A 45 8.00 -7.26 -9.06
N GLY A 46 8.93 -6.54 -8.43
CA GLY A 46 9.60 -5.41 -9.06
C GLY A 46 8.70 -4.20 -9.19
N LEU A 47 9.27 -3.07 -9.60
CA LEU A 47 8.53 -1.82 -9.66
C LEU A 47 7.36 -1.89 -10.64
N ALA A 48 7.55 -2.49 -11.80
CA ALA A 48 6.48 -2.61 -12.79
C ALA A 48 5.36 -3.55 -12.32
N GLY A 49 5.69 -4.65 -11.65
CA GLY A 49 4.70 -5.57 -11.10
C GLY A 49 3.86 -4.93 -9.99
N ILE A 50 4.50 -4.15 -9.14
CA ILE A 50 3.82 -3.43 -8.06
C ILE A 50 2.90 -2.35 -8.63
N ASP A 51 3.36 -1.59 -9.62
CA ASP A 51 2.53 -0.60 -10.30
C ASP A 51 1.29 -1.25 -10.94
N ALA A 52 1.46 -2.42 -11.57
CA ALA A 52 0.34 -3.14 -12.18
C ALA A 52 -0.71 -3.58 -11.15
N VAL A 53 -0.29 -4.03 -9.97
CA VAL A 53 -1.22 -4.39 -8.88
C VAL A 53 -2.02 -3.17 -8.46
N ILE A 54 -1.35 -2.05 -8.23
CA ILE A 54 -1.99 -0.82 -7.76
C ILE A 54 -2.97 -0.30 -8.82
N GLU A 55 -2.55 -0.26 -10.07
CA GLU A 55 -3.41 0.18 -11.17
C GLU A 55 -4.66 -0.70 -11.30
N GLY A 56 -4.48 -2.01 -11.14
CA GLY A 56 -5.61 -2.95 -11.19
C GLY A 56 -6.65 -2.66 -10.10
N VAL A 57 -6.22 -2.35 -8.89
CA VAL A 57 -7.12 -1.99 -7.79
C VAL A 57 -7.81 -0.66 -8.08
N GLN A 58 -7.07 0.34 -8.55
CA GLN A 58 -7.64 1.65 -8.88
C GLN A 58 -8.70 1.55 -9.99
N ASN A 59 -8.45 0.72 -10.99
CA ASN A 59 -9.40 0.52 -12.09
C ASN A 59 -10.65 -0.22 -11.64
N ARG A 60 -10.51 -1.14 -10.69
CA ARG A 60 -11.64 -1.89 -10.13
C ARG A 60 -12.52 -1.02 -9.23
N PHE A 61 -11.91 -0.06 -8.54
CA PHE A 61 -12.61 0.82 -7.60
C PHE A 61 -12.33 2.29 -7.93
N PRO A 62 -12.83 2.79 -9.08
CA PRO A 62 -12.44 4.13 -9.58
C PRO A 62 -12.84 5.28 -8.66
N ASP A 63 -13.88 5.10 -7.83
CA ASP A 63 -14.38 6.14 -6.93
C ASP A 63 -13.94 5.96 -5.48
N PHE A 64 -13.10 4.97 -5.21
CA PHE A 64 -12.65 4.64 -3.86
C PHE A 64 -11.26 5.23 -3.60
N ARG A 65 -10.99 5.50 -2.32
CA ARG A 65 -9.68 5.93 -1.86
C ARG A 65 -9.27 5.12 -0.65
N PHE A 66 -7.97 4.91 -0.50
CA PHE A 66 -7.41 4.31 0.70
C PHE A 66 -7.27 5.38 1.79
N ARG A 67 -7.53 4.99 3.02
CA ARG A 67 -7.26 5.83 4.19
C ARG A 67 -6.68 4.98 5.30
N GLN A 68 -5.84 5.60 6.12
CA GLN A 68 -5.23 4.90 7.24
C GLN A 68 -6.25 4.76 8.37
N LEU A 69 -6.29 3.58 8.97
CA LEU A 69 -7.15 3.29 10.13
C LEU A 69 -6.25 3.08 11.34
N GLY A 70 -6.33 4.00 12.30
CA GLY A 70 -5.47 3.96 13.47
C GLY A 70 -4.03 4.36 13.17
N ALA A 71 -3.17 4.22 14.16
CA ALA A 71 -1.76 4.58 14.03
C ALA A 71 -0.96 3.41 13.45
N ALA A 72 0.04 3.75 12.63
CA ALA A 72 1.02 2.77 12.19
C ALA A 72 1.95 2.41 13.35
N ASP A 73 2.53 1.24 13.27
CA ASP A 73 3.39 0.68 14.31
C ASP A 73 4.60 0.02 13.64
N GLY A 74 5.72 -0.02 14.33
CA GLY A 74 6.91 -0.66 13.76
C GLY A 74 8.04 -0.82 14.74
N PHE A 75 8.96 -1.69 14.38
CA PHE A 75 10.23 -1.88 15.06
C PHE A 75 11.25 -2.42 14.06
N GLY A 76 12.52 -2.11 14.25
CA GLY A 76 13.58 -2.55 13.33
C GLY A 76 13.26 -2.15 11.89
N ASP A 77 13.25 -3.12 11.00
CA ASP A 77 12.94 -2.92 9.58
C ASP A 77 11.48 -3.26 9.24
N TYR A 78 10.60 -3.32 10.22
CA TYR A 78 9.21 -3.73 10.04
C TYR A 78 8.25 -2.61 10.38
N VAL A 79 7.24 -2.43 9.54
CA VAL A 79 6.14 -1.48 9.78
C VAL A 79 4.84 -2.21 9.47
N ARG A 80 3.81 -1.98 10.28
CA ARG A 80 2.46 -2.44 9.95
C ARG A 80 1.49 -1.27 10.02
N LEU A 81 0.48 -1.35 9.18
CA LEU A 81 -0.62 -0.37 9.19
C LEU A 81 -1.92 -1.06 8.81
N SER A 82 -3.01 -0.45 9.24
CA SER A 82 -4.35 -0.83 8.80
C SER A 82 -4.93 0.26 7.91
N TRP A 83 -5.70 -0.16 6.92
CA TRP A 83 -6.27 0.75 5.92
C TRP A 83 -7.72 0.41 5.63
N GLY A 84 -8.47 1.41 5.19
CA GLY A 84 -9.80 1.23 4.65
C GLY A 84 -9.84 1.69 3.21
N LEU A 85 -10.60 1.00 2.37
CA LEU A 85 -10.82 1.37 0.98
C LEU A 85 -12.31 1.58 0.77
N GLY A 86 -12.69 2.79 0.38
CA GLY A 86 -14.08 3.14 0.18
C GLY A 86 -14.23 4.51 -0.45
N PRO A 87 -15.49 4.95 -0.64
CA PRO A 87 -15.75 6.27 -1.19
C PRO A 87 -15.28 7.36 -0.23
N ASP A 88 -14.92 8.51 -0.82
CA ASP A 88 -14.50 9.67 -0.06
C ASP A 88 -15.65 10.12 0.86
N GLY A 89 -15.36 10.28 2.15
CA GLY A 89 -16.34 10.71 3.13
C GLY A 89 -17.34 9.65 3.56
N GLY A 90 -17.26 8.42 3.03
CA GLY A 90 -18.14 7.32 3.42
C GLY A 90 -17.41 6.24 4.21
N ASP A 91 -18.15 5.20 4.58
CA ASP A 91 -17.57 4.03 5.22
C ASP A 91 -16.66 3.28 4.24
N ALA A 92 -15.68 2.58 4.77
CA ALA A 92 -14.81 1.72 3.98
C ALA A 92 -15.37 0.29 4.00
N PRO A 93 -15.94 -0.19 2.89
CA PRO A 93 -16.45 -1.56 2.84
C PRO A 93 -15.34 -2.61 2.82
N ILE A 94 -14.14 -2.21 2.45
CA ILE A 94 -12.97 -3.11 2.43
C ILE A 94 -11.96 -2.57 3.43
N LYS A 95 -11.47 -3.43 4.29
CA LYS A 95 -10.43 -3.08 5.27
C LYS A 95 -9.34 -4.14 5.24
N GLY A 96 -8.13 -3.71 5.48
CA GLY A 96 -7.01 -4.62 5.52
C GLY A 96 -5.89 -4.13 6.41
N SER A 97 -4.90 -4.98 6.57
CA SER A 97 -3.67 -4.67 7.29
C SER A 97 -2.49 -5.13 6.44
N ASP A 98 -1.51 -4.27 6.30
CA ASP A 98 -0.32 -4.56 5.52
C ASP A 98 0.91 -4.55 6.42
N PHE A 99 1.80 -5.50 6.18
CA PHE A 99 3.05 -5.68 6.90
C PHE A 99 4.18 -5.39 5.92
N LEU A 100 4.99 -4.38 6.23
CA LEU A 100 6.03 -3.87 5.37
C LEU A 100 7.39 -4.25 5.95
N GLU A 101 8.24 -4.86 5.13
CA GLU A 101 9.64 -5.11 5.49
C GLU A 101 10.50 -4.19 4.64
N LEU A 102 11.43 -3.48 5.29
CA LEU A 102 12.30 -2.52 4.61
C LEU A 102 13.72 -3.06 4.50
N THR A 103 14.39 -2.66 3.43
CA THR A 103 15.84 -2.77 3.29
C THR A 103 16.36 -1.35 3.16
N GLY A 104 17.10 -0.90 4.17
CA GLY A 104 17.43 0.52 4.26
C GLY A 104 16.16 1.34 4.40
N ALA A 105 16.01 2.36 3.57
CA ALA A 105 14.83 3.23 3.59
C ALA A 105 13.76 2.82 2.58
N ARG A 106 13.87 1.63 1.95
CA ARG A 106 12.99 1.20 0.87
C ARG A 106 12.19 -0.02 1.26
N LEU A 107 10.96 -0.09 0.77
CA LEU A 107 10.11 -1.27 0.96
C LEU A 107 10.66 -2.43 0.13
N GLN A 108 10.97 -3.53 0.80
CA GLN A 108 11.49 -4.74 0.16
C GLN A 108 10.40 -5.78 -0.05
N LYS A 109 9.53 -5.94 0.95
CA LYS A 109 8.48 -6.95 0.90
C LYS A 109 7.25 -6.42 1.62
N VAL A 110 6.10 -6.57 0.98
CA VAL A 110 4.82 -6.21 1.57
C VAL A 110 3.90 -7.42 1.54
N THR A 111 3.30 -7.72 2.68
CA THR A 111 2.31 -8.79 2.83
C THR A 111 1.02 -8.17 3.35
N GLY A 112 -0.06 -8.34 2.60
CA GLY A 112 -1.35 -7.77 2.96
C GLY A 112 -2.37 -8.83 3.34
N PHE A 113 -3.27 -8.44 4.23
CA PHE A 113 -4.40 -9.26 4.66
C PHE A 113 -5.67 -8.45 4.57
N PHE A 114 -6.78 -9.11 4.29
CA PHE A 114 -8.10 -8.47 4.38
C PHE A 114 -8.69 -8.74 5.76
N ASP A 115 -9.09 -7.68 6.45
CA ASP A 115 -9.76 -7.75 7.75
C ASP A 115 -11.28 -7.73 7.58
N GLN A 116 -11.76 -7.09 6.51
CA GLN A 116 -13.19 -6.99 6.18
C GLN A 116 -13.35 -6.93 4.67
N LEU A 117 -14.28 -7.70 4.14
CA LEU A 117 -14.71 -7.64 2.74
C LEU A 117 -16.20 -7.36 2.68
N PRO A 118 -16.69 -6.74 1.56
CA PRO A 118 -18.12 -6.52 1.39
C PRO A 118 -18.86 -7.85 1.23
N GLY A 119 -20.06 -7.88 1.70
CA GLY A 119 -20.90 -9.06 1.60
C GLY A 119 -21.43 -9.55 2.88
#